data_cddfc01cc274a484ef1015cbbb8c7bfd
#
_entry.id   cddfc01cc274a484ef1015cbbb8c7bfd
#
_cell.length_a   1.000
_cell.length_b   1.000
_cell.length_c   1.000
_cell.angle_alpha   90.00
_cell.angle_beta   90.00
_cell.angle_gamma   90.00
#
_symmetry.space_group_name_H-M   'P 1'
#
loop_
_entity.id
_entity.type
_entity.pdbx_description
1 polymer ?
#
loop_
_entity_poly.entity_id
_entity_poly.type
_entity_poly.pdbx_seq_one_letter_code
_entity_poly.pdbx_strand_id
1 'polypeptide(L)'
;MYHYLLTPPEDLAAAAELGLPVVHLAFSLGADGLLHHPALPEACRGGLMLLGTEDAPEAGRGSQAVRQVLSLCRDRGFRGVVLDAEGQPSPVLSGFIGELDRGLAQMERGFFLPEAYANFSRRAFLFLSSALSGGSLAVRLAEAADNYGAERLVLALEPVAEDFPLPAPEGNGRPLTPQGLEELMGRLRPAVHFSPDLCAYYFTYLDGQRQPRLVLFDRTDSLRRKMAEAEKVGIRRFFLLYPTLAHLLPQLLTDIEPAQA
;
A
#
# COMPACT_ATOMS: atom_id res chain seq x y z
N MET A 1 14.46 -6.51 8.55
CA MET A 1 13.41 -5.94 7.69
C MET A 1 12.09 -5.92 8.45
N TYR A 2 11.20 -4.98 8.13
CA TYR A 2 9.90 -4.85 8.77
C TYR A 2 8.81 -5.08 7.72
N HIS A 3 8.01 -6.10 7.89
CA HIS A 3 6.88 -6.42 7.04
C HIS A 3 5.60 -6.21 7.82
N TYR A 4 4.66 -5.47 7.25
CA TYR A 4 3.35 -5.18 7.85
C TYR A 4 2.26 -5.73 6.95
N LEU A 5 1.33 -6.49 7.50
CA LEU A 5 0.18 -7.01 6.78
C LEU A 5 -1.00 -6.04 6.87
N LEU A 6 -1.40 -5.46 5.75
CA LEU A 6 -2.63 -4.67 5.65
C LEU A 6 -3.81 -5.63 5.59
N THR A 7 -4.59 -5.69 6.66
CA THR A 7 -5.56 -6.77 6.87
C THR A 7 -6.93 -6.21 7.26
N PRO A 8 -8.00 -6.53 6.53
CA PRO A 8 -9.35 -6.19 6.92
C PRO A 8 -9.82 -7.08 8.10
N PRO A 9 -10.85 -6.66 8.85
CA PRO A 9 -11.30 -7.35 10.06
C PRO A 9 -11.62 -8.83 9.90
N GLU A 10 -12.17 -9.22 8.76
CA GLU A 10 -12.55 -10.59 8.42
C GLU A 10 -11.36 -11.53 8.25
N ASP A 11 -10.20 -11.02 7.87
CA ASP A 11 -8.99 -11.80 7.59
C ASP A 11 -8.00 -11.84 8.77
N LEU A 12 -8.29 -11.14 9.88
CA LEU A 12 -7.36 -11.00 11.01
C LEU A 12 -6.91 -12.34 11.60
N ALA A 13 -7.81 -13.33 11.68
CA ALA A 13 -7.48 -14.65 12.22
C ALA A 13 -6.45 -15.38 11.34
N ALA A 14 -6.66 -15.38 10.02
CA ALA A 14 -5.76 -16.02 9.08
C ALA A 14 -4.41 -15.26 8.95
N ALA A 15 -4.45 -13.92 8.96
CA ALA A 15 -3.24 -13.10 8.92
C ALA A 15 -2.36 -13.27 10.17
N ALA A 16 -2.97 -13.50 11.34
CA ALA A 16 -2.26 -13.72 12.60
C ALA A 16 -1.37 -14.98 12.59
N GLU A 17 -1.74 -16.00 11.81
CA GLU A 17 -0.94 -17.23 11.66
C GLU A 17 0.44 -16.97 11.04
N LEU A 18 0.59 -15.86 10.30
CA LEU A 18 1.86 -15.47 9.68
C LEU A 18 2.82 -14.79 10.67
N GLY A 19 2.38 -14.44 11.87
CA GLY A 19 3.23 -13.84 12.91
C GLY A 19 3.79 -12.46 12.57
N LEU A 20 3.25 -11.77 11.57
CA LEU A 20 3.69 -10.44 11.16
C LEU A 20 2.84 -9.33 11.79
N PRO A 21 3.41 -8.13 12.03
CA PRO A 21 2.66 -6.98 12.49
C PRO A 21 1.51 -6.63 11.53
N VAL A 22 0.32 -6.39 12.07
CA VAL A 22 -0.88 -6.07 11.30
C VAL A 22 -1.10 -4.56 11.21
N VAL A 23 -1.53 -4.09 10.03
CA VAL A 23 -2.16 -2.80 9.80
C VAL A 23 -3.65 -3.03 9.62
N HIS A 24 -4.47 -2.53 10.52
CA HIS A 24 -5.91 -2.80 10.55
C HIS A 24 -6.68 -1.90 9.58
N LEU A 25 -7.24 -2.49 8.52
CA LEU A 25 -8.06 -1.86 7.48
C LEU A 25 -9.53 -1.74 7.93
N ALA A 26 -9.80 -0.89 8.93
CA ALA A 26 -11.14 -0.85 9.53
C ALA A 26 -11.67 0.57 9.78
N PHE A 27 -10.91 1.60 9.40
CA PHE A 27 -11.23 2.97 9.79
C PHE A 27 -11.27 3.89 8.59
N SER A 28 -12.24 4.80 8.57
CA SER A 28 -12.33 5.85 7.56
C SER A 28 -12.63 7.21 8.19
N LEU A 29 -12.09 8.25 7.58
CA LEU A 29 -12.39 9.63 7.92
C LEU A 29 -13.53 10.12 7.03
N GLY A 30 -14.68 10.45 7.62
CA GLY A 30 -15.80 10.98 6.87
C GLY A 30 -15.66 12.47 6.56
N ALA A 31 -16.37 12.96 5.55
CA ALA A 31 -16.47 14.38 5.23
C ALA A 31 -17.04 15.22 6.40
N ASP A 32 -17.85 14.58 7.28
CA ASP A 32 -18.37 15.17 8.53
C ASP A 32 -17.27 15.43 9.58
N GLY A 33 -16.04 15.00 9.33
CA GLY A 33 -14.91 15.12 10.24
C GLY A 33 -14.97 14.17 11.42
N LEU A 34 -15.71 13.05 11.27
CA LEU A 34 -15.78 11.98 12.26
C LEU A 34 -15.02 10.75 11.79
N LEU A 35 -14.58 9.97 12.76
CA LEU A 35 -14.00 8.67 12.51
C LEU A 35 -15.12 7.63 12.42
N HIS A 36 -15.17 6.93 11.30
CA HIS A 36 -16.09 5.85 11.04
C HIS A 36 -15.38 4.50 11.10
N HIS A 37 -16.02 3.51 11.68
CA HIS A 37 -15.55 2.12 11.68
C HIS A 37 -16.72 1.17 11.95
N PRO A 38 -16.68 -0.08 11.45
CA PRO A 38 -17.63 -1.10 11.84
C PRO A 38 -17.44 -1.50 13.32
N ALA A 39 -18.26 -2.41 13.82
CA ALA A 39 -18.00 -3.04 15.11
C ALA A 39 -16.62 -3.74 15.06
N LEU A 40 -15.66 -3.25 15.84
CA LEU A 40 -14.30 -3.76 15.84
C LEU A 40 -14.21 -5.06 16.62
N PRO A 41 -13.70 -6.15 16.01
CA PRO A 41 -13.42 -7.38 16.74
C PRO A 41 -12.40 -7.15 17.85
N GLU A 42 -12.39 -8.00 18.87
CA GLU A 42 -11.45 -7.89 19.98
C GLU A 42 -9.99 -8.04 19.49
N ALA A 43 -9.77 -8.86 18.47
CA ALA A 43 -8.49 -9.04 17.81
C ALA A 43 -7.93 -7.78 17.12
N CYS A 44 -8.77 -6.74 16.88
CA CYS A 44 -8.32 -5.46 16.33
C CYS A 44 -7.62 -4.64 17.41
N ARG A 45 -6.40 -5.07 17.79
CA ARG A 45 -5.54 -4.46 18.81
C ARG A 45 -4.07 -4.54 18.41
N GLY A 46 -3.28 -3.60 18.92
CA GLY A 46 -1.84 -3.54 18.59
C GLY A 46 -1.59 -3.23 17.12
N GLY A 47 -0.36 -3.42 16.65
CA GLY A 47 -0.02 -3.13 15.26
C GLY A 47 -0.24 -1.66 14.87
N LEU A 48 -0.68 -1.41 13.65
CA LEU A 48 -0.98 -0.07 13.13
C LEU A 48 -2.47 0.04 12.78
N MET A 49 -3.00 1.25 12.86
CA MET A 49 -4.34 1.62 12.42
C MET A 49 -4.24 2.23 11.02
N LEU A 50 -4.94 1.70 10.01
CA LEU A 50 -5.08 2.40 8.72
C LEU A 50 -6.34 3.25 8.77
N LEU A 51 -6.18 4.51 8.45
CA LEU A 51 -7.23 5.50 8.33
C LEU A 51 -7.37 5.89 6.86
N GLY A 52 -8.36 5.32 6.18
CA GLY A 52 -8.71 5.71 4.82
C GLY A 52 -9.45 7.04 4.80
N THR A 53 -9.26 7.83 3.75
CA THR A 53 -10.06 9.03 3.50
C THR A 53 -10.28 9.19 1.99
N GLU A 54 -11.54 9.12 1.57
CA GLU A 54 -11.95 9.40 0.20
C GLU A 54 -12.13 10.90 -0.02
N ASP A 55 -12.62 11.59 1.02
CA ASP A 55 -12.86 13.02 1.02
C ASP A 55 -12.14 13.71 2.19
N ALA A 56 -11.63 14.92 1.94
CA ALA A 56 -11.13 15.75 3.03
C ALA A 56 -12.30 16.16 3.95
N PRO A 57 -12.13 16.14 5.28
CA PRO A 57 -13.16 16.61 6.18
C PRO A 57 -13.47 18.09 5.91
N GLU A 58 -14.72 18.51 6.15
CA GLU A 58 -15.07 19.92 6.06
C GLU A 58 -14.20 20.80 7.00
N ALA A 59 -13.91 22.02 6.56
CA ALA A 59 -13.04 22.94 7.29
C ALA A 59 -13.50 23.09 8.76
N GLY A 60 -12.56 22.91 9.70
CA GLY A 60 -12.80 23.03 11.14
C GLY A 60 -13.36 21.80 11.85
N ARG A 61 -13.66 20.70 11.12
CA ARG A 61 -14.24 19.47 11.71
C ARG A 61 -13.19 18.39 12.03
N GLY A 62 -12.00 18.46 11.47
CA GLY A 62 -10.97 17.42 11.61
C GLY A 62 -10.47 17.17 13.05
N SER A 63 -10.50 18.16 13.93
CA SER A 63 -10.00 18.03 15.32
C SER A 63 -10.77 17.00 16.16
N GLN A 64 -12.04 16.72 15.86
CA GLN A 64 -12.80 15.70 16.57
C GLN A 64 -12.31 14.32 16.17
N ALA A 65 -12.11 14.07 14.86
CA ALA A 65 -11.55 12.81 14.38
C ALA A 65 -10.14 12.57 14.94
N VAL A 66 -9.29 13.60 15.00
CA VAL A 66 -7.96 13.48 15.63
C VAL A 66 -8.07 12.96 17.06
N ARG A 67 -8.95 13.54 17.89
CA ARG A 67 -9.14 13.06 19.26
C ARG A 67 -9.65 11.62 19.33
N GLN A 68 -10.55 11.23 18.43
CA GLN A 68 -11.05 9.85 18.36
C GLN A 68 -9.95 8.86 17.97
N VAL A 69 -9.13 9.20 16.94
CA VAL A 69 -7.97 8.40 16.52
C VAL A 69 -6.98 8.21 17.66
N LEU A 70 -6.60 9.30 18.33
CA LEU A 70 -5.63 9.26 19.44
C LEU A 70 -6.18 8.46 20.65
N SER A 71 -7.50 8.54 20.93
CA SER A 71 -8.14 7.71 21.96
C SER A 71 -8.07 6.25 21.60
N LEU A 72 -8.46 5.88 20.37
CA LEU A 72 -8.38 4.48 19.89
C LEU A 72 -6.95 3.94 19.90
N CYS A 73 -5.96 4.75 19.51
CA CYS A 73 -4.56 4.36 19.60
C CYS A 73 -4.15 3.99 21.04
N ARG A 74 -4.67 4.70 22.04
CA ARG A 74 -4.44 4.40 23.45
C ARG A 74 -5.20 3.17 23.91
N ASP A 75 -6.52 3.14 23.63
CA ASP A 75 -7.44 2.13 24.16
C ASP A 75 -7.23 0.76 23.54
N ARG A 76 -6.85 0.70 22.27
CA ARG A 76 -6.56 -0.51 21.49
C ARG A 76 -5.07 -0.84 21.40
N GLY A 77 -4.19 0.04 21.88
CA GLY A 77 -2.75 -0.18 21.87
C GLY A 77 -2.12 -0.08 20.48
N PHE A 78 -2.71 0.65 19.53
CA PHE A 78 -2.10 0.84 18.22
C PHE A 78 -0.76 1.57 18.34
N ARG A 79 0.26 1.08 17.65
CA ARG A 79 1.64 1.63 17.69
C ARG A 79 1.83 2.80 16.70
N GLY A 80 0.84 3.08 15.87
CA GLY A 80 0.87 4.18 14.90
C GLY A 80 -0.34 4.18 13.99
N VAL A 81 -0.37 5.18 13.11
CA VAL A 81 -1.44 5.40 12.13
C VAL A 81 -0.85 5.48 10.73
N VAL A 82 -1.44 4.74 9.81
CA VAL A 82 -1.25 4.87 8.36
C VAL A 82 -2.42 5.69 7.84
N LEU A 83 -2.17 6.86 7.29
CA LEU A 83 -3.20 7.64 6.61
C LEU A 83 -3.17 7.29 5.13
N ASP A 84 -4.22 6.65 4.65
CA ASP A 84 -4.41 6.36 3.23
C ASP A 84 -5.37 7.39 2.66
N ALA A 85 -4.78 8.38 1.99
CA ALA A 85 -5.50 9.51 1.43
C ALA A 85 -5.42 9.49 -0.08
N GLU A 86 -6.59 9.42 -0.71
CA GLU A 86 -6.72 9.53 -2.15
C GLU A 86 -6.74 11.00 -2.60
N GLY A 87 -6.41 11.22 -3.88
CA GLY A 87 -6.48 12.53 -4.51
C GLY A 87 -5.33 13.48 -4.21
N GLN A 88 -5.55 14.75 -4.53
CA GLN A 88 -4.53 15.80 -4.37
C GLN A 88 -4.53 16.36 -2.95
N PRO A 89 -3.34 16.69 -2.40
CA PRO A 89 -3.24 17.34 -1.10
C PRO A 89 -4.07 18.61 -1.02
N SER A 90 -4.90 18.73 0.01
CA SER A 90 -5.75 19.90 0.27
C SER A 90 -5.32 20.64 1.54
N PRO A 91 -5.58 21.96 1.65
CA PRO A 91 -5.29 22.72 2.88
C PRO A 91 -5.98 22.17 4.12
N VAL A 92 -7.21 21.64 3.96
CA VAL A 92 -7.99 21.08 5.08
C VAL A 92 -7.34 19.78 5.57
N LEU A 93 -6.96 18.88 4.67
CA LEU A 93 -6.28 17.65 5.02
C LEU A 93 -4.89 17.94 5.61
N SER A 94 -4.19 18.97 5.13
CA SER A 94 -2.94 19.45 5.71
C SER A 94 -3.08 19.82 7.19
N GLY A 95 -4.14 20.55 7.55
CA GLY A 95 -4.44 20.89 8.94
C GLY A 95 -4.67 19.66 9.81
N PHE A 96 -5.47 18.70 9.32
CA PHE A 96 -5.73 17.42 9.97
C PHE A 96 -4.44 16.62 10.18
N ILE A 97 -3.62 16.46 9.12
CA ILE A 97 -2.33 15.76 9.18
C ILE A 97 -1.42 16.39 10.24
N GLY A 98 -1.29 17.73 10.26
CA GLY A 98 -0.44 18.43 11.20
C GLY A 98 -0.90 18.29 12.66
N GLU A 99 -2.20 18.23 12.92
CA GLU A 99 -2.75 18.01 14.27
C GLU A 99 -2.53 16.56 14.71
N LEU A 100 -2.82 15.59 13.82
CA LEU A 100 -2.62 14.17 14.09
C LEU A 100 -1.14 13.84 14.31
N ASP A 101 -0.24 14.39 13.50
CA ASP A 101 1.21 14.17 13.63
C ASP A 101 1.72 14.62 15.00
N ARG A 102 1.29 15.82 15.46
CA ARG A 102 1.66 16.32 16.81
C ARG A 102 1.13 15.41 17.91
N GLY A 103 -0.13 14.97 17.81
CA GLY A 103 -0.72 14.08 18.79
C GLY A 103 -0.03 12.72 18.87
N LEU A 104 0.28 12.12 17.71
CA LEU A 104 1.02 10.85 17.64
C LEU A 104 2.46 11.00 18.16
N ALA A 105 3.12 12.13 17.87
CA ALA A 105 4.46 12.43 18.40
C ALA A 105 4.48 12.45 19.93
N GLN A 106 3.49 13.11 20.58
CA GLN A 106 3.36 13.17 22.03
C GLN A 106 3.14 11.78 22.67
N MET A 107 2.58 10.85 21.91
CA MET A 107 2.33 9.48 22.33
C MET A 107 3.47 8.51 21.93
N GLU A 108 4.53 9.00 21.29
CA GLU A 108 5.62 8.20 20.71
C GLU A 108 5.11 7.13 19.73
N ARG A 109 4.10 7.48 18.91
CA ARG A 109 3.48 6.62 17.92
C ARG A 109 3.98 6.93 16.52
N GLY A 110 4.08 5.88 15.67
CA GLY A 110 4.43 6.00 14.26
C GLY A 110 3.36 6.73 13.47
N PHE A 111 3.78 7.45 12.43
CA PHE A 111 2.87 8.05 11.45
C PHE A 111 3.35 7.73 10.05
N PHE A 112 2.43 7.30 9.18
CA PHE A 112 2.74 6.87 7.82
C PHE A 112 1.82 7.61 6.86
N LEU A 113 2.38 8.18 5.79
CA LEU A 113 1.68 8.98 4.78
C LEU A 113 2.00 8.49 3.39
N PRO A 114 1.09 8.66 2.40
CA PRO A 114 1.48 8.56 1.00
C PRO A 114 2.59 9.56 0.68
N GLU A 115 3.50 9.22 -0.20
CA GLU A 115 4.60 10.10 -0.61
C GLU A 115 4.12 11.48 -1.10
N ALA A 116 2.96 11.55 -1.77
CA ALA A 116 2.37 12.81 -2.21
C ALA A 116 2.17 13.82 -1.07
N TYR A 117 2.10 13.35 0.17
CA TYR A 117 1.91 14.16 1.39
C TYR A 117 3.20 14.41 2.17
N ALA A 118 4.37 14.13 1.58
CA ALA A 118 5.68 14.26 2.26
C ALA A 118 5.93 15.63 2.89
N ASN A 119 5.40 16.69 2.29
CA ASN A 119 5.58 18.07 2.75
C ASN A 119 4.79 18.43 4.03
N PHE A 120 3.84 17.57 4.45
CA PHE A 120 2.98 17.86 5.61
C PHE A 120 3.52 17.30 6.93
N SER A 121 4.49 16.40 6.90
CA SER A 121 5.19 15.91 8.08
C SER A 121 6.65 15.58 7.77
N ARG A 122 7.56 16.09 8.59
CA ARG A 122 8.99 15.79 8.47
C ARG A 122 9.39 14.48 9.15
N ARG A 123 8.56 13.96 10.06
CA ARG A 123 8.85 12.76 10.83
C ARG A 123 8.09 11.51 10.37
N ALA A 124 7.03 11.68 9.58
CA ALA A 124 6.26 10.55 9.08
C ALA A 124 7.10 9.67 8.16
N PHE A 125 6.83 8.37 8.21
CA PHE A 125 7.24 7.44 7.18
C PHE A 125 6.40 7.69 5.93
N LEU A 126 7.01 7.52 4.76
CA LEU A 126 6.36 7.78 3.48
C LEU A 126 6.24 6.47 2.71
N PHE A 127 5.01 6.09 2.36
CA PHE A 127 4.83 4.91 1.54
C PHE A 127 4.59 5.26 0.08
N LEU A 128 5.13 4.41 -0.79
CA LEU A 128 5.02 4.50 -2.24
C LEU A 128 4.68 3.13 -2.82
N SER A 129 3.88 3.12 -3.88
CA SER A 129 3.46 1.89 -4.55
C SER A 129 4.59 1.27 -5.36
N SER A 130 4.66 -0.06 -5.37
CA SER A 130 5.49 -0.85 -6.27
C SER A 130 4.82 -1.12 -7.62
N ALA A 131 3.54 -0.77 -7.78
CA ALA A 131 2.77 -0.95 -9.00
C ALA A 131 3.06 0.19 -9.97
N LEU A 132 3.86 -0.08 -10.99
CA LEU A 132 4.18 0.87 -12.07
C LEU A 132 3.69 0.32 -13.40
N SER A 133 3.07 1.18 -14.21
CA SER A 133 2.69 0.88 -15.60
C SER A 133 3.65 1.48 -16.63
N GLY A 134 4.68 2.24 -16.16
CA GLY A 134 5.70 2.87 -17.00
C GLY A 134 6.90 3.35 -16.18
N GLY A 135 7.98 3.69 -16.85
CA GLY A 135 9.23 4.14 -16.21
C GLY A 135 10.06 2.99 -15.65
N SER A 136 10.88 3.27 -14.64
CA SER A 136 11.76 2.29 -13.97
C SER A 136 11.56 2.34 -12.46
N LEU A 137 11.27 1.18 -11.86
CA LEU A 137 11.10 1.05 -10.41
C LEU A 137 12.40 1.41 -9.67
N ALA A 138 13.54 0.94 -10.18
CA ALA A 138 14.83 1.23 -9.55
C ALA A 138 15.14 2.74 -9.52
N VAL A 139 14.86 3.46 -10.62
CA VAL A 139 15.03 4.92 -10.69
C VAL A 139 14.08 5.61 -9.72
N ARG A 140 12.79 5.21 -9.72
CA ARG A 140 11.77 5.77 -8.85
C ARG A 140 12.11 5.63 -7.36
N LEU A 141 12.64 4.46 -6.96
CA LEU A 141 13.04 4.20 -5.58
C LEU A 141 14.29 4.98 -5.19
N ALA A 142 15.27 5.10 -6.10
CA ALA A 142 16.48 5.89 -5.87
C ALA A 142 16.14 7.38 -5.68
N GLU A 143 15.33 7.95 -6.57
CA GLU A 143 14.87 9.35 -6.45
C GLU A 143 14.12 9.61 -5.14
N ALA A 144 13.24 8.68 -4.72
CA ALA A 144 12.53 8.81 -3.46
C ALA A 144 13.51 8.73 -2.25
N ALA A 145 14.49 7.82 -2.30
CA ALA A 145 15.49 7.69 -1.25
C ALA A 145 16.38 8.94 -1.14
N ASP A 146 16.78 9.52 -2.27
CA ASP A 146 17.56 10.77 -2.31
C ASP A 146 16.75 11.96 -1.77
N ASN A 147 15.46 12.04 -2.09
CA ASN A 147 14.59 13.16 -1.68
C ASN A 147 14.19 13.11 -0.21
N TYR A 148 13.96 11.92 0.35
CA TYR A 148 13.29 11.75 1.65
C TYR A 148 14.11 10.99 2.69
N GLY A 149 15.19 10.31 2.28
CA GLY A 149 15.92 9.35 3.12
C GLY A 149 15.27 7.95 3.11
N ALA A 150 16.07 6.92 2.79
CA ALA A 150 15.59 5.55 2.67
C ALA A 150 14.97 5.00 3.96
N GLU A 151 15.45 5.46 5.12
CA GLU A 151 14.97 5.06 6.44
C GLU A 151 13.53 5.51 6.73
N ARG A 152 13.06 6.54 6.01
CA ARG A 152 11.67 7.03 6.10
C ARG A 152 10.73 6.36 5.12
N LEU A 153 11.27 5.59 4.16
CA LEU A 153 10.46 5.01 3.10
C LEU A 153 9.88 3.64 3.47
N VAL A 154 8.69 3.39 2.96
CA VAL A 154 7.98 2.12 3.01
C VAL A 154 7.54 1.76 1.60
N LEU A 155 7.89 0.58 1.11
CA LEU A 155 7.36 0.10 -0.17
C LEU A 155 6.04 -0.64 0.06
N ALA A 156 4.94 -0.11 -0.47
CA ALA A 156 3.69 -0.85 -0.58
C ALA A 156 3.82 -1.85 -1.74
N LEU A 157 3.91 -3.13 -1.40
CA LEU A 157 4.04 -4.21 -2.37
C LEU A 157 2.67 -4.56 -2.94
N GLU A 158 2.35 -3.94 -4.05
CA GLU A 158 1.10 -4.07 -4.77
C GLU A 158 1.33 -4.86 -6.05
N PRO A 159 0.76 -6.08 -6.17
CA PRO A 159 0.87 -6.84 -7.40
C PRO A 159 0.07 -6.17 -8.51
N VAL A 160 0.69 -6.06 -9.69
CA VAL A 160 0.01 -5.62 -10.90
C VAL A 160 -0.62 -6.82 -11.59
N ALA A 161 -1.85 -6.68 -12.07
CA ALA A 161 -2.49 -7.56 -13.02
C ALA A 161 -3.48 -6.74 -13.85
N GLU A 162 -3.05 -6.19 -14.98
CA GLU A 162 -3.82 -5.23 -15.75
C GLU A 162 -3.69 -5.45 -17.26
N ASP A 163 -4.78 -5.21 -17.97
CA ASP A 163 -4.89 -5.32 -19.42
C ASP A 163 -5.11 -3.93 -20.04
N PHE A 164 -4.11 -3.43 -20.77
CA PHE A 164 -4.10 -2.10 -21.37
C PHE A 164 -4.41 -2.15 -22.88
N PRO A 165 -5.26 -1.25 -23.40
CA PRO A 165 -5.30 -1.02 -24.83
C PRO A 165 -4.01 -0.35 -25.30
N LEU A 166 -3.57 -0.60 -26.53
CA LEU A 166 -2.42 0.10 -27.11
C LEU A 166 -2.87 1.00 -28.28
N PRO A 167 -2.43 2.28 -28.35
CA PRO A 167 -1.58 2.94 -27.36
C PRO A 167 -2.29 3.07 -26.01
N ALA A 168 -1.53 2.92 -24.92
CA ALA A 168 -2.08 3.02 -23.58
C ALA A 168 -2.14 4.51 -23.15
N PRO A 169 -3.32 5.12 -23.02
CA PRO A 169 -3.46 6.38 -22.30
C PRO A 169 -3.14 6.11 -20.82
N GLU A 170 -2.51 7.06 -20.15
CA GLU A 170 -2.20 6.95 -18.73
C GLU A 170 -3.45 6.56 -17.89
N GLY A 171 -3.30 5.56 -17.03
CA GLY A 171 -4.34 5.16 -16.08
C GLY A 171 -5.51 4.31 -16.60
N ASN A 172 -5.46 3.80 -17.84
CA ASN A 172 -6.57 3.05 -18.44
C ASN A 172 -6.36 1.53 -18.56
N GLY A 173 -5.63 0.93 -17.64
CA GLY A 173 -5.57 -0.53 -17.49
C GLY A 173 -6.88 -1.07 -16.92
N ARG A 174 -7.36 -2.20 -17.43
CA ARG A 174 -8.46 -2.93 -16.81
C ARG A 174 -7.87 -3.98 -15.86
N PRO A 175 -8.19 -3.93 -14.57
CA PRO A 175 -7.74 -4.95 -13.63
C PRO A 175 -8.18 -6.35 -14.06
N LEU A 176 -7.28 -7.32 -13.89
CA LEU A 176 -7.54 -8.73 -14.11
C LEU A 176 -7.54 -9.45 -12.76
N THR A 177 -8.53 -10.31 -12.57
CA THR A 177 -8.50 -11.26 -11.45
C THR A 177 -7.45 -12.34 -11.74
N PRO A 178 -6.91 -13.04 -10.72
CA PRO A 178 -6.01 -14.17 -10.94
C PRO A 178 -6.57 -15.20 -11.91
N GLN A 179 -7.84 -15.57 -11.73
CA GLN A 179 -8.54 -16.48 -12.64
C GLN A 179 -8.65 -15.91 -14.07
N GLY A 180 -9.00 -14.62 -14.21
CA GLY A 180 -9.10 -13.98 -15.53
C GLY A 180 -7.78 -13.95 -16.28
N LEU A 181 -6.66 -13.73 -15.56
CA LEU A 181 -5.31 -13.81 -16.13
C LEU A 181 -4.98 -15.23 -16.58
N GLU A 182 -5.26 -16.25 -15.76
CA GLU A 182 -5.03 -17.65 -16.10
C GLU A 182 -5.84 -18.10 -17.34
N GLU A 183 -7.13 -17.75 -17.40
CA GLU A 183 -8.00 -18.03 -18.55
C GLU A 183 -7.47 -17.36 -19.82
N LEU A 184 -7.03 -16.11 -19.72
CA LEU A 184 -6.48 -15.35 -20.84
C LEU A 184 -5.18 -15.99 -21.34
N MET A 185 -4.28 -16.35 -20.43
CA MET A 185 -3.00 -17.02 -20.76
C MET A 185 -3.25 -18.42 -21.33
N GLY A 186 -4.17 -19.20 -20.78
CA GLY A 186 -4.52 -20.54 -21.27
C GLY A 186 -5.09 -20.51 -22.67
N ARG A 187 -5.93 -19.52 -22.98
CA ARG A 187 -6.54 -19.33 -24.30
C ARG A 187 -5.54 -18.85 -25.35
N LEU A 188 -4.72 -17.86 -25.02
CA LEU A 188 -3.83 -17.20 -25.97
C LEU A 188 -2.47 -17.90 -26.10
N ARG A 189 -2.02 -18.58 -25.06
CA ARG A 189 -0.67 -19.17 -24.93
C ARG A 189 0.43 -18.19 -25.39
N PRO A 190 0.44 -16.95 -24.85
CA PRO A 190 1.32 -15.90 -25.34
C PRO A 190 2.78 -16.16 -24.98
N ALA A 191 3.70 -15.56 -25.75
CA ALA A 191 5.08 -15.42 -25.32
C ALA A 191 5.13 -14.36 -24.17
N VAL A 192 5.52 -14.83 -22.99
CA VAL A 192 5.64 -13.96 -21.79
C VAL A 192 7.06 -13.42 -21.70
N HIS A 193 7.19 -12.12 -21.47
CA HIS A 193 8.45 -11.43 -21.31
C HIS A 193 8.53 -10.80 -19.91
N PHE A 194 9.75 -10.54 -19.45
CA PHE A 194 10.00 -9.81 -18.20
C PHE A 194 10.57 -8.44 -18.53
N SER A 195 10.01 -7.39 -17.90
CA SER A 195 10.53 -6.04 -17.94
C SER A 195 11.41 -5.78 -16.72
N PRO A 196 12.73 -5.62 -16.87
CA PRO A 196 13.61 -5.26 -15.75
C PRO A 196 13.27 -3.91 -15.14
N ASP A 197 12.81 -2.95 -15.95
CA ASP A 197 12.45 -1.61 -15.49
C ASP A 197 11.23 -1.61 -14.59
N LEU A 198 10.17 -2.33 -14.97
CA LEU A 198 8.95 -2.43 -14.19
C LEU A 198 9.03 -3.52 -13.10
N CYS A 199 10.05 -4.37 -13.14
CA CYS A 199 10.12 -5.60 -12.35
C CYS A 199 8.83 -6.42 -12.44
N ALA A 200 8.25 -6.55 -13.65
CA ALA A 200 6.98 -7.21 -13.89
C ALA A 200 7.01 -8.00 -15.18
N TYR A 201 6.12 -8.98 -15.30
CA TYR A 201 5.93 -9.74 -16.52
C TYR A 201 4.92 -9.09 -17.44
N TYR A 202 5.06 -9.29 -18.74
CA TYR A 202 4.10 -8.79 -19.71
C TYR A 202 4.00 -9.71 -20.93
N PHE A 203 2.89 -9.59 -21.63
CA PHE A 203 2.70 -10.09 -22.98
C PHE A 203 1.78 -9.18 -23.77
N THR A 204 1.85 -9.28 -25.09
CA THR A 204 0.95 -8.55 -26.00
C THR A 204 0.09 -9.52 -26.79
N TYR A 205 -1.11 -9.06 -27.17
CA TYR A 205 -2.04 -9.83 -28.00
C TYR A 205 -2.95 -8.91 -28.81
N LEU A 206 -3.66 -9.48 -29.78
CA LEU A 206 -4.75 -8.80 -30.49
C LEU A 206 -6.08 -9.27 -29.91
N ASP A 207 -6.96 -8.32 -29.55
CA ASP A 207 -8.30 -8.67 -29.08
C ASP A 207 -9.24 -9.11 -30.22
N GLY A 208 -10.52 -9.38 -29.91
CA GLY A 208 -11.52 -9.81 -30.90
C GLY A 208 -11.80 -8.81 -32.00
N GLN A 209 -11.44 -7.53 -31.81
CA GLN A 209 -11.53 -6.45 -32.79
C GLN A 209 -10.18 -6.18 -33.48
N ARG A 210 -9.18 -7.03 -33.27
CA ARG A 210 -7.79 -6.88 -33.76
C ARG A 210 -7.09 -5.63 -33.24
N GLN A 211 -7.51 -5.11 -32.09
CA GLN A 211 -6.81 -4.03 -31.42
C GLN A 211 -5.66 -4.60 -30.59
N PRO A 212 -4.46 -3.97 -30.63
CA PRO A 212 -3.34 -4.42 -29.84
C PRO A 212 -3.56 -4.13 -28.36
N ARG A 213 -3.20 -5.10 -27.53
CA ARG A 213 -3.30 -5.02 -26.07
C ARG A 213 -2.02 -5.46 -25.41
N LEU A 214 -1.75 -4.91 -24.23
CA LEU A 214 -0.63 -5.26 -23.35
C LEU A 214 -1.21 -5.73 -22.01
N VAL A 215 -0.81 -6.91 -21.58
CA VAL A 215 -1.08 -7.37 -20.21
C VAL A 215 0.20 -7.25 -19.41
N LEU A 216 0.13 -6.54 -18.30
CA LEU A 216 1.20 -6.42 -17.31
C LEU A 216 0.77 -7.15 -16.05
N PHE A 217 1.65 -8.00 -15.48
CA PHE A 217 1.31 -8.79 -14.31
C PHE A 217 2.51 -9.19 -13.47
N ASP A 218 2.27 -9.39 -12.19
CA ASP A 218 3.27 -9.88 -11.25
C ASP A 218 3.15 -11.39 -10.98
N ARG A 219 4.27 -11.95 -10.55
CA ARG A 219 4.42 -13.28 -9.96
C ARG A 219 5.23 -13.15 -8.67
N THR A 220 5.32 -14.21 -7.89
CA THR A 220 6.11 -14.23 -6.66
C THR A 220 7.55 -13.76 -6.86
N ASP A 221 8.20 -14.21 -7.95
CA ASP A 221 9.59 -13.84 -8.24
C ASP A 221 9.75 -12.39 -8.68
N SER A 222 8.78 -11.80 -9.40
CA SER A 222 8.81 -10.37 -9.72
C SER A 222 8.58 -9.50 -8.47
N LEU A 223 7.68 -9.91 -7.58
CA LEU A 223 7.47 -9.23 -6.29
C LEU A 223 8.72 -9.27 -5.41
N ARG A 224 9.40 -10.43 -5.35
CA ARG A 224 10.71 -10.53 -4.67
C ARG A 224 11.76 -9.59 -5.26
N ARG A 225 11.80 -9.46 -6.60
CA ARG A 225 12.70 -8.51 -7.27
C ARG A 225 12.37 -7.06 -6.91
N LYS A 226 11.07 -6.70 -6.85
CA LYS A 226 10.65 -5.36 -6.39
C LYS A 226 11.14 -5.08 -4.97
N MET A 227 11.03 -6.05 -4.06
CA MET A 227 11.58 -5.92 -2.71
C MET A 227 13.11 -5.77 -2.73
N ALA A 228 13.81 -6.58 -3.52
CA ALA A 228 15.27 -6.49 -3.65
C ALA A 228 15.73 -5.14 -4.23
N GLU A 229 15.02 -4.56 -5.20
CA GLU A 229 15.32 -3.19 -5.68
C GLU A 229 15.17 -2.14 -4.58
N ALA A 230 14.12 -2.25 -3.75
CA ALA A 230 13.95 -1.36 -2.60
C ALA A 230 15.09 -1.50 -1.58
N GLU A 231 15.52 -2.73 -1.31
CA GLU A 231 16.62 -3.00 -0.39
C GLU A 231 17.96 -2.44 -0.85
N LYS A 232 18.22 -2.42 -2.16
CA LYS A 232 19.46 -1.85 -2.74
C LYS A 232 19.62 -0.37 -2.39
N VAL A 233 18.52 0.38 -2.35
CA VAL A 233 18.51 1.80 -1.98
C VAL A 233 18.33 2.03 -0.47
N GLY A 234 18.29 0.97 0.35
CA GLY A 234 18.22 1.06 1.81
C GLY A 234 16.81 1.05 2.40
N ILE A 235 15.77 0.87 1.59
CA ILE A 235 14.38 0.72 2.10
C ILE A 235 14.27 -0.63 2.82
N ARG A 236 13.74 -0.62 4.04
CA ARG A 236 13.66 -1.80 4.92
C ARG A 236 12.25 -2.08 5.44
N ARG A 237 11.26 -1.30 5.04
CA ARG A 237 9.87 -1.44 5.46
C ARG A 237 8.98 -1.73 4.27
N PHE A 238 8.05 -2.68 4.46
CA PHE A 238 7.16 -3.15 3.40
C PHE A 238 5.73 -3.24 3.92
N PHE A 239 4.79 -2.73 3.16
CA PHE A 239 3.37 -2.96 3.32
C PHE A 239 2.92 -4.05 2.36
N LEU A 240 2.22 -5.07 2.88
CA LEU A 240 1.76 -6.23 2.15
C LEU A 240 0.23 -6.30 2.28
N LEU A 241 -0.51 -6.06 1.21
CA LEU A 241 -1.97 -6.10 1.24
C LEU A 241 -2.43 -7.57 1.29
N TYR A 242 -2.89 -8.01 2.47
CA TYR A 242 -3.21 -9.41 2.73
C TYR A 242 -4.24 -9.99 1.75
N PRO A 243 -5.42 -9.38 1.50
CA PRO A 243 -6.40 -9.96 0.59
C PRO A 243 -5.85 -10.26 -0.81
N THR A 244 -4.96 -9.41 -1.31
CA THR A 244 -4.40 -9.55 -2.65
C THR A 244 -3.23 -10.53 -2.69
N LEU A 245 -2.43 -10.57 -1.63
CA LEU A 245 -1.18 -11.34 -1.58
C LEU A 245 -1.32 -12.68 -0.84
N ALA A 246 -2.43 -12.98 -0.16
CA ALA A 246 -2.58 -14.14 0.72
C ALA A 246 -2.08 -15.44 0.09
N HIS A 247 -2.41 -15.70 -1.18
CA HIS A 247 -1.99 -16.90 -1.90
C HIS A 247 -0.50 -16.94 -2.29
N LEU A 248 0.19 -15.79 -2.27
CA LEU A 248 1.61 -15.64 -2.60
C LEU A 248 2.49 -15.53 -1.36
N LEU A 249 1.93 -15.08 -0.21
CA LEU A 249 2.69 -14.82 1.01
C LEU A 249 3.52 -16.01 1.49
N PRO A 250 3.04 -17.28 1.51
CA PRO A 250 3.85 -18.38 1.95
C PRO A 250 5.17 -18.53 1.15
N GLN A 251 5.09 -18.32 -0.16
CA GLN A 251 6.27 -18.34 -1.03
C GLN A 251 7.10 -17.07 -0.90
N LEU A 252 6.46 -15.92 -0.76
CA LEU A 252 7.12 -14.61 -0.68
C LEU A 252 7.94 -14.47 0.61
N LEU A 253 7.46 -15.07 1.72
CA LEU A 253 8.06 -14.99 3.05
C LEU A 253 9.02 -16.14 3.38
N THR A 254 9.19 -17.14 2.50
CA THR A 254 9.99 -18.36 2.78
C THR A 254 11.45 -18.06 3.18
N ASP A 255 12.01 -16.92 2.76
CA ASP A 255 13.40 -16.54 3.03
C ASP A 255 13.51 -15.34 4.01
N ILE A 256 12.40 -14.97 4.66
CA ILE A 256 12.35 -13.82 5.56
C ILE A 256 12.39 -14.32 7.01
N GLU A 257 13.50 -14.08 7.70
CA GLU A 257 13.53 -14.29 9.16
C GLU A 257 12.50 -13.36 9.83
N PRO A 258 11.65 -13.88 10.75
CA PRO A 258 10.71 -13.03 11.47
C PRO A 258 11.47 -11.96 12.25
N ALA A 259 11.12 -10.69 12.03
CA ALA A 259 11.69 -9.60 12.80
C ALA A 259 11.39 -9.84 14.29
N GLN A 260 12.43 -9.91 15.11
CA GLN A 260 12.28 -9.96 16.56
C GLN A 260 11.51 -8.72 17.01
N ALA A 261 10.42 -8.93 17.74
CA ALA A 261 9.44 -7.94 18.20
C ALA A 261 10.05 -6.93 19.19
#